data_75647e6954481ec7a5e2e1e7a5a61113
#
_entry.id   75647e6954481ec7a5e2e1e7a5a61113
#
_cell.length_a   1.000
_cell.length_b   1.000
_cell.length_c   1.000
_cell.angle_alpha   90.00
_cell.angle_beta   90.00
_cell.angle_gamma   90.00
#
_symmetry.space_group_name_H-M   'P 1'
#
loop_
_entity.id
_entity.type
_entity.pdbx_description
1 polymer ?
#
loop_
_entity_poly.entity_id
_entity_poly.type
_entity_poly.pdbx_seq_one_letter_code
_entity_poly.pdbx_strand_id
1 'polypeptide(L)'
;MILVTGAAGFIGANLVHALSKRKPFSVFAVDNMARPEKFLNIVDAEVADYLDKEDFIVRLKAGEFDGKFSAVLHQGACSNTMETDGRYMMKNNYEYTIALFEFCQRERIPFIYASSAAVYGGGSVFKEERQHERPLNVYGYSKFLFDQYMRRYWAQHGMAKGSQVVGLRYFNVYGPLEGHKGTMASVPFHQYHQFQKEGKVKLFGANEGFDAGTQMRDFIYVEDVVKVNLFFLDHPDKRGIFNLGTGRAQPFNDLAVATVNALANEGNAPLTLAQIVDKGLLEYIPFPDKLKGKYQSFTQADIGALRAAGYTEPFTDVATGVAKYMDYLKSGH
;
A
#
# COMPACT_ATOMS: atom_id res chain seq x y z
N MET A 1 2.39 17.10 16.98
CA MET A 1 2.12 16.85 15.54
C MET A 1 2.31 15.37 15.24
N ILE A 2 1.69 14.86 14.18
CA ILE A 2 1.93 13.50 13.68
C ILE A 2 2.89 13.60 12.50
N LEU A 3 4.00 12.87 12.55
CA LEU A 3 4.91 12.76 11.43
C LEU A 3 4.38 11.73 10.42
N VAL A 4 4.23 12.13 9.15
CA VAL A 4 3.94 11.22 8.04
C VAL A 4 5.10 11.25 7.07
N THR A 5 5.82 10.15 6.90
CA THR A 5 6.83 10.02 5.85
C THR A 5 6.25 9.34 4.62
N GLY A 6 6.78 9.65 3.44
CA GLY A 6 6.11 9.28 2.19
C GLY A 6 4.78 10.04 2.03
N ALA A 7 4.70 11.24 2.61
CA ALA A 7 3.50 12.04 2.77
C ALA A 7 2.84 12.43 1.45
N ALA A 8 3.62 12.66 0.40
CA ALA A 8 3.15 12.96 -0.94
C ALA A 8 3.05 11.72 -1.85
N GLY A 9 3.30 10.52 -1.31
CA GLY A 9 3.09 9.24 -1.98
C GLY A 9 1.63 8.79 -1.89
N PHE A 10 1.30 7.69 -2.56
CA PHE A 10 -0.06 7.17 -2.66
C PHE A 10 -0.76 6.98 -1.29
N ILE A 11 -0.27 6.06 -0.45
CA ILE A 11 -0.90 5.77 0.85
C ILE A 11 -0.68 6.93 1.83
N GLY A 12 0.54 7.52 1.83
CA GLY A 12 0.87 8.63 2.71
C GLY A 12 -0.03 9.85 2.51
N ALA A 13 -0.32 10.22 1.26
CA ALA A 13 -1.18 11.35 0.95
C ALA A 13 -2.64 11.11 1.42
N ASN A 14 -3.16 9.91 1.23
CA ASN A 14 -4.49 9.55 1.76
C ASN A 14 -4.54 9.64 3.29
N LEU A 15 -3.46 9.27 3.99
CA LEU A 15 -3.32 9.45 5.45
C LEU A 15 -3.23 10.94 5.83
N VAL A 16 -2.45 11.74 5.09
CA VAL A 16 -2.34 13.19 5.29
C VAL A 16 -3.70 13.86 5.20
N HIS A 17 -4.49 13.56 4.15
CA HIS A 17 -5.85 14.07 4.00
C HIS A 17 -6.76 13.65 5.15
N ALA A 18 -6.73 12.39 5.56
CA ALA A 18 -7.55 11.89 6.64
C ALA A 18 -7.19 12.54 8.00
N LEU A 19 -5.90 12.73 8.27
CA LEU A 19 -5.44 13.40 9.50
C LEU A 19 -5.72 14.90 9.47
N SER A 20 -5.54 15.58 8.34
CA SER A 20 -5.86 16.99 8.15
C SER A 20 -7.37 17.26 8.37
N LYS A 21 -8.25 16.38 7.88
CA LYS A 21 -9.68 16.42 8.16
C LYS A 21 -10.02 16.23 9.63
N ARG A 22 -9.29 15.37 10.36
CA ARG A 22 -9.47 15.20 11.81
C ARG A 22 -9.02 16.43 12.59
N LYS A 23 -7.88 17.00 12.20
CA LYS A 23 -7.30 18.19 12.85
C LYS A 23 -6.38 18.92 11.86
N PRO A 24 -6.79 20.10 11.35
CA PRO A 24 -5.93 20.93 10.50
C PRO A 24 -4.58 21.22 11.14
N PHE A 25 -3.55 21.33 10.33
CA PHE A 25 -2.16 21.64 10.74
C PHE A 25 -1.57 20.68 11.79
N SER A 26 -2.09 19.44 11.86
CA SER A 26 -1.59 18.43 12.79
C SER A 26 -0.49 17.53 12.18
N VAL A 27 -0.28 17.59 10.87
CA VAL A 27 0.65 16.73 10.14
C VAL A 27 1.95 17.48 9.80
N PHE A 28 3.08 16.87 10.13
CA PHE A 28 4.39 17.22 9.58
C PHE A 28 4.69 16.25 8.45
N ALA A 29 4.77 16.77 7.22
CA ALA A 29 4.93 15.98 6.00
C ALA A 29 6.42 15.80 5.67
N VAL A 30 6.85 14.55 5.44
CA VAL A 30 8.21 14.24 4.97
C VAL A 30 8.12 13.40 3.71
N ASP A 31 8.72 13.87 2.62
CA ASP A 31 8.81 13.15 1.36
C ASP A 31 9.99 13.66 0.53
N ASN A 32 10.16 13.16 -0.68
CA ASN A 32 10.94 13.82 -1.71
C ASN A 32 10.00 14.26 -2.85
N MET A 33 10.30 15.41 -3.44
CA MET A 33 9.58 15.91 -4.62
C MET A 33 10.37 15.64 -5.91
N ALA A 34 11.11 14.51 -5.95
CA ALA A 34 11.87 14.09 -7.13
C ALA A 34 10.97 13.91 -8.38
N ARG A 35 9.70 13.62 -8.15
CA ARG A 35 8.62 13.74 -9.14
C ARG A 35 7.77 14.94 -8.76
N PRO A 36 7.87 16.06 -9.50
CA PRO A 36 7.23 17.30 -9.08
C PRO A 36 5.71 17.17 -8.95
N GLU A 37 5.06 16.37 -9.80
CA GLU A 37 3.61 16.13 -9.76
C GLU A 37 3.09 15.59 -8.42
N LYS A 38 3.96 15.05 -7.57
CA LYS A 38 3.56 14.55 -6.24
C LYS A 38 2.96 15.62 -5.32
N PHE A 39 3.27 16.91 -5.54
CA PHE A 39 2.67 17.97 -4.73
C PHE A 39 1.14 18.00 -4.88
N LEU A 40 0.61 17.60 -6.05
CA LEU A 40 -0.84 17.52 -6.29
C LEU A 40 -1.53 16.57 -5.32
N ASN A 41 -0.83 15.55 -4.83
CA ASN A 41 -1.41 14.61 -3.88
C ASN A 41 -1.69 15.21 -2.50
N ILE A 42 -1.07 16.34 -2.13
CA ILE A 42 -1.22 16.96 -0.80
C ILE A 42 -1.56 18.46 -0.87
N VAL A 43 -1.76 19.02 -2.06
CA VAL A 43 -2.00 20.47 -2.23
C VAL A 43 -3.24 20.95 -1.48
N ASP A 44 -4.28 20.12 -1.38
CA ASP A 44 -5.53 20.44 -0.71
C ASP A 44 -5.53 20.05 0.78
N ALA A 45 -4.41 19.57 1.31
CA ALA A 45 -4.30 19.18 2.72
C ALA A 45 -3.67 20.29 3.56
N GLU A 46 -4.25 20.59 4.71
CA GLU A 46 -3.72 21.58 5.65
C GLU A 46 -2.63 20.92 6.52
N VAL A 47 -1.39 20.89 6.00
CA VAL A 47 -0.22 20.39 6.72
C VAL A 47 0.45 21.49 7.55
N ALA A 48 1.08 21.12 8.66
CA ALA A 48 1.79 22.08 9.52
C ALA A 48 3.10 22.53 8.88
N ASP A 49 3.84 21.60 8.24
CA ASP A 49 5.12 21.88 7.61
C ASP A 49 5.51 20.72 6.69
N TYR A 50 6.51 20.95 5.83
CA TYR A 50 7.11 19.96 4.93
C TYR A 50 8.63 20.01 5.03
N LEU A 51 9.26 18.84 4.91
CA LEU A 51 10.72 18.72 4.80
C LEU A 51 11.09 17.59 3.83
N ASP A 52 12.15 17.80 3.04
CA ASP A 52 12.73 16.73 2.25
C ASP A 52 13.27 15.61 3.14
N LYS A 53 13.13 14.37 2.70
CA LYS A 53 13.47 13.19 3.49
C LYS A 53 14.97 13.09 3.86
N GLU A 54 15.87 13.60 2.99
CA GLU A 54 17.31 13.55 3.26
C GLU A 54 17.70 14.61 4.31
N ASP A 55 17.13 15.81 4.23
CA ASP A 55 17.33 16.85 5.25
C ASP A 55 16.70 16.43 6.59
N PHE A 56 15.50 15.85 6.50
CA PHE A 56 14.78 15.39 7.69
C PHE A 56 15.59 14.37 8.50
N ILE A 57 16.16 13.34 7.86
CA ILE A 57 16.89 12.30 8.60
C ILE A 57 18.17 12.81 9.26
N VAL A 58 18.83 13.79 8.64
CA VAL A 58 20.01 14.45 9.22
C VAL A 58 19.62 15.23 10.49
N ARG A 59 18.57 16.06 10.38
CA ARG A 59 18.06 16.87 11.49
C ARG A 59 17.44 16.03 12.60
N LEU A 60 16.79 14.90 12.25
CA LEU A 60 16.28 13.94 13.23
C LEU A 60 17.40 13.36 14.10
N LYS A 61 18.51 12.95 13.46
CA LYS A 61 19.70 12.43 14.15
C LYS A 61 20.40 13.48 15.00
N ALA A 62 20.28 14.75 14.64
CA ALA A 62 20.79 15.88 15.42
C ALA A 62 19.88 16.25 16.62
N GLY A 63 18.72 15.59 16.80
CA GLY A 63 17.80 15.85 17.90
C GLY A 63 16.87 17.05 17.72
N GLU A 64 16.81 17.66 16.52
CA GLU A 64 16.01 18.87 16.30
C GLU A 64 14.49 18.63 16.44
N PHE A 65 14.06 17.39 16.41
CA PHE A 65 12.64 17.00 16.51
C PHE A 65 12.26 16.37 17.85
N ASP A 66 13.16 16.37 18.82
CA ASP A 66 12.87 15.81 20.15
C ASP A 66 11.67 16.54 20.79
N GLY A 67 10.68 15.79 21.29
CA GLY A 67 9.43 16.27 21.86
C GLY A 67 8.42 16.89 20.88
N LYS A 68 8.68 16.90 19.56
CA LYS A 68 7.79 17.57 18.58
C LYS A 68 6.66 16.71 18.04
N PHE A 69 6.85 15.39 18.02
CA PHE A 69 5.86 14.48 17.45
C PHE A 69 5.16 13.64 18.52
N SER A 70 3.89 13.36 18.28
CA SER A 70 3.07 12.47 19.10
C SER A 70 2.95 11.06 18.54
N ALA A 71 3.23 10.87 17.25
CA ALA A 71 3.26 9.58 16.56
C ALA A 71 3.98 9.71 15.22
N VAL A 72 4.41 8.57 14.67
CA VAL A 72 5.01 8.45 13.34
C VAL A 72 4.25 7.43 12.50
N LEU A 73 3.70 7.86 11.35
CA LEU A 73 3.16 7.01 10.31
C LEU A 73 4.18 6.93 9.16
N HIS A 74 4.95 5.84 9.12
CA HIS A 74 6.05 5.68 8.17
C HIS A 74 5.61 4.94 6.92
N GLN A 75 5.23 5.69 5.86
CA GLN A 75 4.86 5.17 4.55
C GLN A 75 5.98 5.33 3.51
N GLY A 76 7.01 6.12 3.84
CA GLY A 76 8.12 6.44 2.94
C GLY A 76 8.99 5.22 2.64
N ALA A 77 9.09 4.87 1.35
CA ALA A 77 9.96 3.81 0.85
C ALA A 77 10.16 3.94 -0.66
N CYS A 78 11.23 3.35 -1.19
CA CYS A 78 11.25 2.96 -2.60
C CYS A 78 10.33 1.74 -2.75
N SER A 79 9.20 1.90 -3.45
CA SER A 79 8.22 0.83 -3.69
C SER A 79 8.38 0.18 -5.07
N ASN A 80 9.43 0.52 -5.82
CA ASN A 80 9.72 -0.07 -7.11
C ASN A 80 10.25 -1.51 -6.91
N THR A 81 9.42 -2.50 -7.21
CA THR A 81 9.79 -3.93 -7.09
C THR A 81 10.80 -4.38 -8.16
N MET A 82 11.03 -3.55 -9.18
CA MET A 82 11.99 -3.79 -10.27
C MET A 82 13.32 -3.07 -10.05
N GLU A 83 13.51 -2.40 -8.90
CA GLU A 83 14.78 -1.76 -8.55
C GLU A 83 15.89 -2.79 -8.41
N THR A 84 17.03 -2.50 -9.01
CA THR A 84 18.20 -3.39 -9.03
C THR A 84 19.34 -2.89 -8.15
N ASP A 85 19.35 -1.62 -7.76
CA ASP A 85 20.33 -1.09 -6.79
C ASP A 85 19.96 -1.52 -5.37
N GLY A 86 20.54 -2.65 -4.94
CA GLY A 86 20.33 -3.18 -3.61
C GLY A 86 20.83 -2.25 -2.50
N ARG A 87 21.93 -1.50 -2.71
CA ARG A 87 22.46 -0.55 -1.73
C ARG A 87 21.49 0.60 -1.49
N TYR A 88 21.00 1.20 -2.57
CA TYR A 88 19.97 2.23 -2.51
C TYR A 88 18.71 1.73 -1.78
N MET A 89 18.24 0.53 -2.14
CA MET A 89 17.05 -0.07 -1.53
C MET A 89 17.24 -0.27 -0.03
N MET A 90 18.38 -0.81 0.41
CA MET A 90 18.65 -1.05 1.83
C MET A 90 18.78 0.27 2.61
N LYS A 91 19.52 1.24 2.09
CA LYS A 91 19.65 2.57 2.72
C LYS A 91 18.29 3.23 2.88
N ASN A 92 17.49 3.25 1.81
CA ASN A 92 16.23 3.98 1.76
C ASN A 92 15.08 3.29 2.53
N ASN A 93 15.01 1.95 2.51
CA ASN A 93 13.89 1.21 3.10
C ASN A 93 14.20 0.60 4.46
N TYR A 94 15.44 0.15 4.69
CA TYR A 94 15.80 -0.54 5.93
C TYR A 94 16.47 0.39 6.93
N GLU A 95 17.58 1.03 6.56
CA GLU A 95 18.33 1.89 7.48
C GLU A 95 17.54 3.13 7.90
N TYR A 96 16.82 3.73 6.96
CA TYR A 96 15.93 4.87 7.22
C TYR A 96 14.83 4.48 8.23
N THR A 97 14.22 3.31 8.04
CA THR A 97 13.18 2.79 8.94
C THR A 97 13.70 2.51 10.33
N ILE A 98 14.95 1.98 10.46
CA ILE A 98 15.61 1.78 11.77
C ILE A 98 15.77 3.13 12.47
N ALA A 99 16.29 4.15 11.79
CA ALA A 99 16.52 5.45 12.43
C ALA A 99 15.21 6.08 12.96
N LEU A 100 14.10 5.92 12.24
CA LEU A 100 12.78 6.36 12.71
C LEU A 100 12.29 5.53 13.90
N PHE A 101 12.47 4.21 13.84
CA PHE A 101 12.11 3.32 14.95
C PHE A 101 12.87 3.70 16.22
N GLU A 102 14.20 3.88 16.14
CA GLU A 102 15.05 4.28 17.28
C GLU A 102 14.61 5.63 17.88
N PHE A 103 14.31 6.61 17.00
CA PHE A 103 13.73 7.87 17.43
C PHE A 103 12.42 7.66 18.19
N CYS A 104 11.46 6.89 17.63
CA CYS A 104 10.18 6.64 18.27
C CYS A 104 10.31 5.93 19.63
N GLN A 105 11.27 5.00 19.77
CA GLN A 105 11.53 4.33 21.04
C GLN A 105 12.11 5.31 22.08
N ARG A 106 13.04 6.18 21.66
CA ARG A 106 13.64 7.21 22.53
C ARG A 106 12.59 8.22 23.01
N GLU A 107 11.73 8.69 22.08
CA GLU A 107 10.68 9.66 22.37
C GLU A 107 9.43 9.04 23.01
N ARG A 108 9.34 7.71 23.07
CA ARG A 108 8.20 6.94 23.59
C ARG A 108 6.88 7.23 22.85
N ILE A 109 6.95 7.38 21.54
CA ILE A 109 5.79 7.68 20.67
C ILE A 109 5.46 6.49 19.76
N PRO A 110 4.19 6.31 19.34
CA PRO A 110 3.76 5.29 18.41
C PRO A 110 4.52 5.33 17.08
N PHE A 111 4.88 4.14 16.58
CA PHE A 111 5.49 3.92 15.27
C PHE A 111 4.68 2.91 14.46
N ILE A 112 3.98 3.39 13.43
CA ILE A 112 3.21 2.56 12.50
C ILE A 112 3.93 2.61 11.15
N TYR A 113 4.38 1.45 10.63
CA TYR A 113 5.19 1.41 9.42
C TYR A 113 4.62 0.51 8.33
N ALA A 114 4.86 0.89 7.07
CA ALA A 114 4.52 0.12 5.91
C ALA A 114 5.48 -1.07 5.72
N SER A 115 5.01 -2.28 5.94
CA SER A 115 5.56 -3.52 5.42
C SER A 115 4.83 -3.92 4.14
N SER A 116 5.01 -5.13 3.63
CA SER A 116 4.46 -5.55 2.34
C SER A 116 4.21 -7.05 2.28
N ALA A 117 3.17 -7.47 1.55
CA ALA A 117 2.95 -8.86 1.17
C ALA A 117 4.09 -9.44 0.30
N ALA A 118 4.96 -8.59 -0.28
CA ALA A 118 6.17 -9.03 -0.99
C ALA A 118 7.14 -9.85 -0.12
N VAL A 119 7.01 -9.79 1.21
CA VAL A 119 7.79 -10.62 2.14
C VAL A 119 7.51 -12.11 1.99
N TYR A 120 6.32 -12.49 1.53
CA TYR A 120 5.92 -13.89 1.33
C TYR A 120 6.49 -14.51 0.04
N GLY A 121 6.92 -13.68 -0.91
CA GLY A 121 7.45 -14.15 -2.18
C GLY A 121 6.45 -14.97 -2.99
N GLY A 122 6.88 -16.13 -3.48
CA GLY A 122 6.05 -17.08 -4.26
C GLY A 122 5.30 -18.12 -3.42
N GLY A 123 5.19 -17.91 -2.10
CA GLY A 123 4.48 -18.82 -1.21
C GLY A 123 2.96 -18.85 -1.43
N SER A 124 2.30 -19.89 -0.93
CA SER A 124 0.84 -20.06 -1.00
C SER A 124 0.12 -19.73 0.33
N VAL A 125 0.89 -19.53 1.41
CA VAL A 125 0.36 -19.22 2.75
C VAL A 125 0.83 -17.81 3.13
N PHE A 126 -0.13 -16.93 3.39
CA PHE A 126 0.09 -15.51 3.69
C PHE A 126 -0.27 -15.21 5.14
N LYS A 127 0.46 -15.82 6.06
CA LYS A 127 0.30 -15.66 7.50
C LYS A 127 1.56 -15.06 8.11
N GLU A 128 1.44 -14.24 9.15
CA GLU A 128 2.55 -13.48 9.76
C GLU A 128 3.54 -14.36 10.54
N GLU A 129 3.86 -15.52 10.00
CA GLU A 129 4.80 -16.49 10.54
C GLU A 129 6.05 -16.60 9.69
N ARG A 130 7.23 -16.66 10.33
CA ARG A 130 8.55 -16.65 9.67
C ARG A 130 8.70 -17.74 8.59
N GLN A 131 8.12 -18.90 8.81
CA GLN A 131 8.24 -20.05 7.88
C GLN A 131 7.61 -19.78 6.49
N HIS A 132 6.68 -18.83 6.40
CA HIS A 132 6.00 -18.46 5.16
C HIS A 132 6.66 -17.30 4.41
N GLU A 133 7.76 -16.75 4.94
CA GLU A 133 8.40 -15.55 4.43
C GLU A 133 9.66 -15.88 3.63
N ARG A 134 9.60 -15.64 2.31
CA ARG A 134 10.72 -15.85 1.38
C ARG A 134 10.66 -14.85 0.22
N PRO A 135 11.07 -13.59 0.42
CA PRO A 135 10.97 -12.55 -0.61
C PRO A 135 11.73 -12.90 -1.88
N LEU A 136 11.21 -12.48 -3.04
CA LEU A 136 11.76 -12.78 -4.37
C LEU A 136 12.65 -11.66 -4.94
N ASN A 137 12.63 -10.47 -4.33
CA ASN A 137 13.39 -9.31 -4.79
C ASN A 137 13.90 -8.48 -3.61
N VAL A 138 14.80 -7.53 -3.91
CA VAL A 138 15.43 -6.69 -2.87
C VAL A 138 14.43 -5.77 -2.17
N TYR A 139 13.35 -5.35 -2.84
CA TYR A 139 12.27 -4.61 -2.20
C TYR A 139 11.60 -5.43 -1.09
N GLY A 140 11.12 -6.63 -1.43
CA GLY A 140 10.52 -7.54 -0.46
C GLY A 140 11.50 -7.89 0.66
N TYR A 141 12.79 -8.10 0.32
CA TYR A 141 13.84 -8.36 1.29
C TYR A 141 14.05 -7.19 2.27
N SER A 142 14.02 -5.94 1.79
CA SER A 142 14.17 -4.76 2.67
C SER A 142 13.06 -4.66 3.72
N LYS A 143 11.82 -4.97 3.34
CA LYS A 143 10.66 -5.01 4.26
C LYS A 143 10.75 -6.20 5.21
N PHE A 144 11.06 -7.38 4.67
CA PHE A 144 11.30 -8.59 5.45
C PHE A 144 12.38 -8.39 6.52
N LEU A 145 13.51 -7.78 6.17
CA LEU A 145 14.61 -7.61 7.10
C LEU A 145 14.23 -6.69 8.28
N PHE A 146 13.42 -5.66 8.05
CA PHE A 146 12.92 -4.82 9.13
C PHE A 146 11.89 -5.57 10.00
N ASP A 147 11.00 -6.37 9.42
CA ASP A 147 10.11 -7.25 10.19
C ASP A 147 10.92 -8.23 11.08
N GLN A 148 12.06 -8.78 10.58
CA GLN A 148 12.97 -9.61 11.39
C GLN A 148 13.68 -8.82 12.48
N TYR A 149 14.10 -7.58 12.20
CA TYR A 149 14.67 -6.68 13.20
C TYR A 149 13.68 -6.47 14.34
N MET A 150 12.41 -6.21 14.05
CA MET A 150 11.37 -6.04 15.06
C MET A 150 11.12 -7.31 15.88
N ARG A 151 11.07 -8.49 15.25
CA ARG A 151 10.93 -9.76 15.98
C ARG A 151 12.08 -10.00 16.95
N ARG A 152 13.34 -9.73 16.55
CA ARG A 152 14.50 -9.81 17.43
C ARG A 152 14.42 -8.81 18.58
N TYR A 153 14.03 -7.57 18.27
CA TYR A 153 13.84 -6.54 19.29
C TYR A 153 12.82 -6.97 20.34
N TRP A 154 11.66 -7.46 19.93
CA TRP A 154 10.64 -7.95 20.86
C TRP A 154 11.06 -9.21 21.63
N ALA A 155 11.80 -10.11 21.03
CA ALA A 155 12.33 -11.29 21.71
C ALA A 155 13.33 -10.93 22.82
N GLN A 156 14.12 -9.87 22.61
CA GLN A 156 15.13 -9.41 23.58
C GLN A 156 14.53 -8.52 24.68
N HIS A 157 13.57 -7.68 24.36
CA HIS A 157 13.07 -6.65 25.27
C HIS A 157 11.65 -6.92 25.79
N GLY A 158 10.91 -7.83 25.15
CA GLY A 158 9.48 -8.07 25.36
C GLY A 158 8.60 -7.12 24.53
N MET A 159 7.56 -7.68 23.96
CA MET A 159 6.64 -6.92 23.07
C MET A 159 5.92 -5.77 23.80
N ALA A 160 5.65 -5.91 25.09
CA ALA A 160 4.98 -4.90 25.90
C ALA A 160 5.88 -3.73 26.30
N LYS A 161 7.20 -3.86 26.17
CA LYS A 161 8.15 -2.80 26.54
C LYS A 161 8.33 -1.80 25.39
N GLY A 162 8.64 -0.55 25.75
CA GLY A 162 8.83 0.54 24.79
C GLY A 162 7.53 1.15 24.28
N SER A 163 7.62 1.95 23.23
CA SER A 163 6.47 2.54 22.56
C SER A 163 5.74 1.52 21.66
N GLN A 164 4.53 1.86 21.24
CA GLN A 164 3.80 1.08 20.24
C GLN A 164 4.64 0.91 18.96
N VAL A 165 4.66 -0.31 18.42
CA VAL A 165 5.17 -0.57 17.07
C VAL A 165 4.19 -1.47 16.34
N VAL A 166 3.75 -1.02 15.17
CA VAL A 166 2.82 -1.74 14.29
C VAL A 166 3.38 -1.79 12.88
N GLY A 167 3.59 -2.99 12.35
CA GLY A 167 3.93 -3.23 10.96
C GLY A 167 2.70 -3.66 10.17
N LEU A 168 2.41 -2.99 9.06
CA LEU A 168 1.28 -3.32 8.20
C LEU A 168 1.78 -3.86 6.87
N ARG A 169 1.56 -5.16 6.62
CA ARG A 169 1.89 -5.83 5.36
C ARG A 169 0.80 -5.56 4.34
N TYR A 170 0.98 -4.50 3.56
CA TYR A 170 0.02 -4.14 2.53
C TYR A 170 -0.02 -5.18 1.41
N PHE A 171 -1.23 -5.60 1.05
CA PHE A 171 -1.52 -6.38 -0.13
C PHE A 171 -1.72 -5.47 -1.34
N ASN A 172 -2.57 -5.80 -2.29
CA ASN A 172 -2.68 -5.03 -3.53
C ASN A 172 -3.59 -3.80 -3.33
N VAL A 173 -2.99 -2.71 -2.85
CA VAL A 173 -3.71 -1.46 -2.60
C VAL A 173 -3.98 -0.73 -3.91
N TYR A 174 -5.20 -0.21 -4.09
CA TYR A 174 -5.61 0.63 -5.22
C TYR A 174 -6.49 1.79 -4.76
N GLY A 175 -6.56 2.87 -5.56
CA GLY A 175 -7.43 4.01 -5.27
C GLY A 175 -6.81 5.37 -5.59
N PRO A 176 -7.44 6.46 -5.16
CA PRO A 176 -7.01 7.84 -5.41
C PRO A 176 -5.56 8.15 -5.05
N LEU A 177 -4.97 9.12 -5.76
CA LEU A 177 -3.64 9.69 -5.51
C LEU A 177 -2.44 8.78 -5.89
N GLU A 178 -2.64 7.79 -6.76
CA GLU A 178 -1.54 6.92 -7.20
C GLU A 178 -0.95 7.25 -8.59
N GLY A 179 -1.44 8.26 -9.29
CA GLY A 179 -1.04 8.60 -10.67
C GLY A 179 0.47 8.79 -10.86
N HIS A 180 1.16 9.36 -9.88
CA HIS A 180 2.62 9.55 -9.88
C HIS A 180 3.43 8.23 -9.91
N LYS A 181 2.80 7.07 -9.66
CA LYS A 181 3.51 5.76 -9.63
C LYS A 181 3.88 5.23 -11.01
N GLY A 182 3.31 5.79 -12.08
CA GLY A 182 3.57 5.32 -13.46
C GLY A 182 3.26 3.85 -13.63
N THR A 183 4.21 3.06 -14.13
CA THR A 183 4.03 1.61 -14.36
C THR A 183 3.77 0.79 -13.08
N MET A 184 4.04 1.35 -11.90
CA MET A 184 3.78 0.71 -10.61
C MET A 184 2.41 1.07 -10.02
N ALA A 185 1.58 1.82 -10.74
CA ALA A 185 0.20 2.06 -10.36
C ALA A 185 -0.64 0.78 -10.42
N SER A 186 -1.79 0.79 -9.78
CA SER A 186 -2.67 -0.39 -9.69
C SER A 186 -3.30 -0.78 -11.03
N VAL A 187 -3.81 -2.00 -11.10
CA VAL A 187 -4.50 -2.49 -12.30
C VAL A 187 -5.73 -1.64 -12.65
N PRO A 188 -6.61 -1.23 -11.72
CA PRO A 188 -7.72 -0.33 -12.04
C PRO A 188 -7.27 1.00 -12.65
N PHE A 189 -6.15 1.59 -12.19
CA PHE A 189 -5.57 2.79 -12.78
C PHE A 189 -5.20 2.57 -14.25
N HIS A 190 -4.49 1.48 -14.54
CA HIS A 190 -4.10 1.15 -15.92
C HIS A 190 -5.31 0.84 -16.79
N GLN A 191 -6.31 0.13 -16.27
CA GLN A 191 -7.54 -0.18 -16.99
C GLN A 191 -8.34 1.08 -17.35
N TYR A 192 -8.40 2.07 -16.45
CA TYR A 192 -9.00 3.38 -16.76
C TYR A 192 -8.33 4.03 -17.97
N HIS A 193 -7.00 4.16 -17.97
CA HIS A 193 -6.28 4.78 -19.08
C HIS A 193 -6.33 3.98 -20.38
N GLN A 194 -6.33 2.64 -20.29
CA GLN A 194 -6.56 1.78 -21.46
C GLN A 194 -7.93 2.04 -22.06
N PHE A 195 -8.96 2.08 -21.20
CA PHE A 195 -10.34 2.30 -21.66
C PHE A 195 -10.51 3.69 -22.29
N GLN A 196 -9.96 4.73 -21.69
CA GLN A 196 -9.98 6.10 -22.26
C GLN A 196 -9.29 6.17 -23.64
N LYS A 197 -8.23 5.41 -23.82
CA LYS A 197 -7.44 5.44 -25.07
C LYS A 197 -8.00 4.54 -26.16
N GLU A 198 -8.49 3.34 -25.79
CA GLU A 198 -8.81 2.28 -26.76
C GLU A 198 -10.26 1.79 -26.68
N GLY A 199 -11.07 2.30 -25.76
CA GLY A 199 -12.45 1.85 -25.53
C GLY A 199 -12.56 0.44 -24.93
N LYS A 200 -11.47 -0.14 -24.48
CA LYS A 200 -11.40 -1.48 -23.88
C LYS A 200 -10.31 -1.60 -22.84
N VAL A 201 -10.41 -2.58 -21.96
CA VAL A 201 -9.38 -2.97 -21.00
C VAL A 201 -8.64 -4.20 -21.48
N LYS A 202 -7.39 -4.40 -20.99
CA LYS A 202 -6.55 -5.54 -21.34
C LYS A 202 -6.12 -6.31 -20.10
N LEU A 203 -6.21 -7.64 -20.16
CA LEU A 203 -5.73 -8.55 -19.15
C LEU A 203 -4.77 -9.57 -19.76
N PHE A 204 -3.92 -10.15 -18.92
CA PHE A 204 -3.04 -11.24 -19.37
C PHE A 204 -3.84 -12.52 -19.61
N GLY A 205 -3.47 -13.23 -20.66
CA GLY A 205 -3.96 -14.55 -21.00
C GLY A 205 -3.53 -15.61 -19.98
N ALA A 206 -3.81 -16.87 -20.32
CA ALA A 206 -3.49 -18.01 -19.46
C ALA A 206 -1.97 -18.11 -19.16
N ASN A 207 -1.63 -18.39 -17.90
CA ASN A 207 -0.25 -18.58 -17.45
C ASN A 207 -0.21 -19.36 -16.12
N GLU A 208 0.80 -20.24 -15.98
CA GLU A 208 1.09 -20.98 -14.73
C GLU A 208 -0.13 -21.72 -14.14
N GLY A 209 -0.95 -22.34 -15.00
CA GLY A 209 -2.14 -23.10 -14.57
C GLY A 209 -3.38 -22.26 -14.29
N PHE A 210 -3.32 -20.95 -14.51
CA PHE A 210 -4.47 -20.06 -14.47
C PHE A 210 -4.98 -19.77 -15.89
N ASP A 211 -6.29 -19.79 -16.07
CA ASP A 211 -6.94 -19.32 -17.31
C ASP A 211 -6.78 -17.80 -17.47
N ALA A 212 -7.17 -17.28 -18.63
CA ALA A 212 -7.07 -15.87 -18.97
C ALA A 212 -7.79 -14.97 -17.94
N GLY A 213 -7.04 -14.06 -17.31
CA GLY A 213 -7.55 -13.12 -16.31
C GLY A 213 -7.99 -13.74 -14.98
N THR A 214 -7.74 -15.06 -14.75
CA THR A 214 -8.14 -15.75 -13.52
C THR A 214 -7.05 -15.77 -12.45
N GLN A 215 -5.86 -15.24 -12.71
CA GLN A 215 -4.88 -14.99 -11.65
C GLN A 215 -5.53 -14.15 -10.56
N MET A 216 -5.22 -14.45 -9.29
CA MET A 216 -5.96 -13.90 -8.16
C MET A 216 -5.08 -13.04 -7.25
N ARG A 217 -5.64 -11.93 -6.75
CA ARG A 217 -5.00 -11.08 -5.75
C ARG A 217 -5.99 -10.67 -4.66
N ASP A 218 -5.47 -10.40 -3.50
CA ASP A 218 -6.20 -9.67 -2.47
C ASP A 218 -6.08 -8.18 -2.74
N PHE A 219 -7.13 -7.60 -3.32
CA PHE A 219 -7.21 -6.19 -3.65
C PHE A 219 -7.89 -5.44 -2.51
N ILE A 220 -7.23 -4.39 -2.01
CA ILE A 220 -7.77 -3.57 -0.93
C ILE A 220 -7.84 -2.10 -1.35
N TYR A 221 -8.99 -1.47 -1.10
CA TYR A 221 -9.21 -0.07 -1.40
C TYR A 221 -8.46 0.83 -0.40
N VAL A 222 -7.85 1.92 -0.87
CA VAL A 222 -6.94 2.75 -0.05
C VAL A 222 -7.63 3.38 1.16
N GLU A 223 -8.93 3.70 1.11
CA GLU A 223 -9.66 4.20 2.27
C GLU A 223 -9.66 3.20 3.44
N ASP A 224 -9.74 1.90 3.14
CA ASP A 224 -9.69 0.87 4.18
C ASP A 224 -8.29 0.74 4.77
N VAL A 225 -7.25 0.94 3.95
CA VAL A 225 -5.86 1.02 4.45
C VAL A 225 -5.70 2.20 5.40
N VAL A 226 -6.27 3.34 5.06
CA VAL A 226 -6.29 4.53 5.94
C VAL A 226 -6.99 4.23 7.26
N LYS A 227 -8.19 3.63 7.22
CA LYS A 227 -8.95 3.28 8.44
C LYS A 227 -8.15 2.38 9.39
N VAL A 228 -7.44 1.36 8.85
CA VAL A 228 -6.63 0.47 9.69
C VAL A 228 -5.42 1.19 10.30
N ASN A 229 -4.74 2.06 9.54
CA ASN A 229 -3.66 2.88 10.10
C ASN A 229 -4.17 3.77 11.24
N LEU A 230 -5.32 4.42 11.05
CA LEU A 230 -5.93 5.28 12.07
C LEU A 230 -6.46 4.47 13.27
N PHE A 231 -6.97 3.26 13.05
CA PHE A 231 -7.33 2.35 14.14
C PHE A 231 -6.14 2.08 15.05
N PHE A 232 -4.98 1.73 14.51
CA PHE A 232 -3.79 1.50 15.34
C PHE A 232 -3.26 2.79 15.98
N LEU A 233 -3.37 3.93 15.31
CA LEU A 233 -3.03 5.23 15.91
C LEU A 233 -3.90 5.55 17.13
N ASP A 234 -5.20 5.22 17.06
CA ASP A 234 -6.17 5.45 18.13
C ASP A 234 -6.10 4.38 19.24
N HIS A 235 -5.38 3.25 19.02
CA HIS A 235 -5.23 2.15 19.97
C HIS A 235 -3.76 1.85 20.27
N PRO A 236 -3.07 2.70 21.06
CA PRO A 236 -1.62 2.57 21.30
C PRO A 236 -1.20 1.35 22.13
N ASP A 237 -2.17 0.61 22.69
CA ASP A 237 -1.97 -0.69 23.37
C ASP A 237 -1.73 -1.84 22.38
N LYS A 238 -2.14 -1.71 21.11
CA LYS A 238 -2.00 -2.74 20.08
C LYS A 238 -0.62 -2.69 19.44
N ARG A 239 0.02 -3.83 19.29
CA ARG A 239 1.38 -3.97 18.76
C ARG A 239 1.50 -5.25 17.95
N GLY A 240 2.39 -5.26 16.97
CA GLY A 240 2.64 -6.45 16.17
C GLY A 240 2.86 -6.18 14.70
N ILE A 241 2.95 -7.24 13.93
CA ILE A 241 2.96 -7.20 12.46
C ILE A 241 1.65 -7.82 11.99
N PHE A 242 0.95 -7.15 11.10
CA PHE A 242 -0.38 -7.53 10.65
C PHE A 242 -0.46 -7.48 9.13
N ASN A 243 -1.08 -8.49 8.54
CA ASN A 243 -1.49 -8.40 7.15
C ASN A 243 -2.60 -7.36 6.98
N LEU A 244 -2.51 -6.59 5.91
CA LEU A 244 -3.52 -5.62 5.52
C LEU A 244 -3.95 -5.86 4.07
N GLY A 245 -4.90 -6.72 3.94
CA GLY A 245 -5.72 -7.08 2.79
C GLY A 245 -7.15 -7.29 3.25
N THR A 246 -8.02 -7.70 2.35
CA THR A 246 -9.43 -7.96 2.64
C THR A 246 -9.69 -9.37 3.18
N GLY A 247 -8.72 -10.28 3.03
CA GLY A 247 -8.88 -11.72 3.29
C GLY A 247 -9.58 -12.47 2.14
N ARG A 248 -9.79 -11.81 1.00
CA ARG A 248 -10.45 -12.39 -0.19
C ARG A 248 -9.59 -12.20 -1.41
N ALA A 249 -9.11 -13.30 -1.98
CA ALA A 249 -8.51 -13.27 -3.29
C ALA A 249 -9.59 -13.14 -4.37
N GLN A 250 -9.39 -12.24 -5.33
CA GLN A 250 -10.29 -12.01 -6.46
C GLN A 250 -9.54 -12.06 -7.78
N PRO A 251 -10.14 -12.59 -8.85
CA PRO A 251 -9.51 -12.64 -10.17
C PRO A 251 -9.41 -11.24 -10.79
N PHE A 252 -8.44 -11.05 -11.66
CA PHE A 252 -8.32 -9.80 -12.43
C PHE A 252 -9.55 -9.55 -13.32
N ASN A 253 -10.25 -10.60 -13.70
CA ASN A 253 -11.53 -10.48 -14.41
C ASN A 253 -12.56 -9.65 -13.63
N ASP A 254 -12.62 -9.78 -12.30
CA ASP A 254 -13.57 -9.00 -11.47
C ASP A 254 -13.24 -7.50 -11.51
N LEU A 255 -11.95 -7.14 -11.53
CA LEU A 255 -11.55 -5.73 -11.68
C LEU A 255 -11.94 -5.20 -13.06
N ALA A 256 -11.71 -5.99 -14.11
CA ALA A 256 -12.08 -5.58 -15.47
C ALA A 256 -13.59 -5.41 -15.60
N VAL A 257 -14.39 -6.32 -15.05
CA VAL A 257 -15.86 -6.23 -15.03
C VAL A 257 -16.30 -4.97 -14.28
N ALA A 258 -15.74 -4.71 -13.11
CA ALA A 258 -16.07 -3.52 -12.31
C ALA A 258 -15.68 -2.22 -13.05
N THR A 259 -14.48 -2.17 -13.65
CA THR A 259 -13.98 -1.01 -14.39
C THR A 259 -14.86 -0.73 -15.62
N VAL A 260 -15.15 -1.74 -16.44
CA VAL A 260 -15.97 -1.56 -17.65
C VAL A 260 -17.38 -1.12 -17.29
N ASN A 261 -17.99 -1.73 -16.27
CA ASN A 261 -19.34 -1.32 -15.83
C ASN A 261 -19.36 0.13 -15.34
N ALA A 262 -18.35 0.57 -14.62
CA ALA A 262 -18.26 1.96 -14.13
C ALA A 262 -18.00 2.98 -15.25
N LEU A 263 -17.36 2.59 -16.37
CA LEU A 263 -16.98 3.50 -17.45
C LEU A 263 -17.92 3.48 -18.65
N ALA A 264 -18.51 2.33 -18.98
CA ALA A 264 -19.26 2.13 -20.21
C ALA A 264 -20.74 1.81 -19.99
N ASN A 265 -21.19 1.59 -18.76
CA ASN A 265 -22.52 1.05 -18.49
C ASN A 265 -23.27 1.82 -17.40
N GLU A 266 -23.00 3.11 -17.24
CA GLU A 266 -23.64 3.94 -16.22
C GLU A 266 -25.18 3.90 -16.34
N GLY A 267 -25.83 3.64 -15.20
CA GLY A 267 -27.30 3.67 -15.11
C GLY A 267 -28.02 2.44 -15.67
N ASN A 268 -27.30 1.46 -16.22
CA ASN A 268 -27.85 0.22 -16.75
C ASN A 268 -27.58 -0.99 -15.86
N ALA A 269 -28.26 -2.11 -16.11
CA ALA A 269 -27.93 -3.38 -15.44
C ALA A 269 -26.47 -3.78 -15.74
N PRO A 270 -25.70 -4.20 -14.72
CA PRO A 270 -24.30 -4.54 -14.91
C PRO A 270 -24.08 -5.63 -15.97
N LEU A 271 -23.12 -5.41 -16.86
CA LEU A 271 -22.68 -6.42 -17.84
C LEU A 271 -21.93 -7.54 -17.14
N THR A 272 -22.19 -8.77 -17.57
CA THR A 272 -21.39 -9.94 -17.15
C THR A 272 -20.06 -9.99 -17.90
N LEU A 273 -19.08 -10.79 -17.40
CA LEU A 273 -17.80 -10.99 -18.09
C LEU A 273 -17.98 -11.44 -19.53
N ALA A 274 -18.90 -12.40 -19.80
CA ALA A 274 -19.18 -12.90 -21.14
C ALA A 274 -19.65 -11.77 -22.06
N GLN A 275 -20.60 -10.95 -21.61
CA GLN A 275 -21.12 -9.82 -22.40
C GLN A 275 -20.04 -8.76 -22.68
N ILE A 276 -19.12 -8.52 -21.73
CA ILE A 276 -18.00 -7.58 -21.88
C ILE A 276 -17.04 -8.09 -22.95
N VAL A 277 -16.73 -9.40 -22.95
CA VAL A 277 -15.88 -10.03 -23.96
C VAL A 277 -16.54 -10.00 -25.33
N ASP A 278 -17.80 -10.39 -25.43
CA ASP A 278 -18.58 -10.42 -26.71
C ASP A 278 -18.67 -9.02 -27.31
N LYS A 279 -18.76 -7.97 -26.50
CA LYS A 279 -18.77 -6.58 -26.95
C LYS A 279 -17.37 -6.03 -27.31
N GLY A 280 -16.31 -6.81 -27.12
CA GLY A 280 -14.93 -6.38 -27.36
C GLY A 280 -14.40 -5.33 -26.37
N LEU A 281 -15.04 -5.19 -25.20
CA LEU A 281 -14.64 -4.25 -24.16
C LEU A 281 -13.51 -4.78 -23.25
N LEU A 282 -13.19 -6.08 -23.35
CA LEU A 282 -12.06 -6.75 -22.71
C LEU A 282 -11.28 -7.56 -23.74
N GLU A 283 -9.97 -7.37 -23.77
CA GLU A 283 -9.02 -8.13 -24.59
C GLU A 283 -8.04 -8.91 -23.70
N TYR A 284 -7.86 -10.20 -23.99
CA TYR A 284 -6.79 -11.00 -23.36
C TYR A 284 -5.55 -10.95 -24.24
N ILE A 285 -4.44 -10.44 -23.67
CA ILE A 285 -3.16 -10.31 -24.35
C ILE A 285 -2.16 -11.40 -23.88
N PRO A 286 -1.17 -11.77 -24.71
CA PRO A 286 -0.16 -12.75 -24.30
C PRO A 286 0.53 -12.37 -22.99
N PHE A 287 0.76 -13.37 -22.13
CA PHE A 287 1.50 -13.14 -20.89
C PHE A 287 2.97 -12.78 -21.20
N PRO A 288 3.51 -11.66 -20.65
CA PRO A 288 4.86 -11.20 -20.98
C PRO A 288 5.94 -12.17 -20.48
N ASP A 289 6.84 -12.60 -21.36
CA ASP A 289 7.93 -13.55 -21.02
C ASP A 289 8.82 -13.06 -19.86
N LYS A 290 9.08 -11.76 -19.77
CA LYS A 290 9.87 -11.13 -18.70
C LYS A 290 9.29 -11.30 -17.29
N LEU A 291 8.01 -11.64 -17.17
CA LEU A 291 7.31 -11.86 -15.91
C LEU A 291 7.24 -13.33 -15.51
N LYS A 292 7.50 -14.27 -16.43
CA LYS A 292 7.46 -15.70 -16.13
C LYS A 292 8.41 -16.06 -14.99
N GLY A 293 7.95 -16.85 -14.02
CA GLY A 293 8.69 -17.24 -12.82
C GLY A 293 9.01 -16.14 -11.81
N LYS A 294 8.57 -14.90 -12.06
CA LYS A 294 8.72 -13.74 -11.16
C LYS A 294 7.38 -13.13 -10.77
N TYR A 295 6.30 -13.63 -11.35
CA TYR A 295 4.96 -13.13 -11.13
C TYR A 295 4.28 -13.93 -10.04
N GLN A 296 3.75 -13.25 -9.06
CA GLN A 296 2.91 -13.85 -8.02
C GLN A 296 1.52 -14.12 -8.59
N SER A 297 1.14 -15.35 -8.91
CA SER A 297 -0.17 -15.64 -9.53
C SER A 297 -1.33 -15.73 -8.53
N PHE A 298 -1.03 -15.79 -7.23
CA PHE A 298 -2.02 -15.82 -6.16
C PHE A 298 -1.54 -15.04 -4.93
N THR A 299 -2.41 -14.23 -4.31
CA THR A 299 -2.23 -13.69 -2.95
C THR A 299 -3.57 -13.58 -2.23
N GLN A 300 -3.59 -13.94 -0.94
CA GLN A 300 -4.74 -13.77 -0.05
C GLN A 300 -4.25 -13.56 1.38
N ALA A 301 -4.59 -12.43 1.98
CA ALA A 301 -4.19 -12.13 3.35
C ALA A 301 -4.90 -13.07 4.34
N ASP A 302 -4.15 -13.68 5.25
CA ASP A 302 -4.74 -14.13 6.51
C ASP A 302 -4.90 -12.89 7.39
N ILE A 303 -6.13 -12.48 7.64
CA ILE A 303 -6.46 -11.31 8.46
C ILE A 303 -6.81 -11.67 9.91
N GLY A 304 -6.59 -12.90 10.31
CA GLY A 304 -6.91 -13.40 11.65
C GLY A 304 -6.24 -12.59 12.76
N ALA A 305 -4.95 -12.26 12.60
CA ALA A 305 -4.23 -11.45 13.56
C ALA A 305 -4.80 -10.02 13.67
N LEU A 306 -5.16 -9.38 12.56
CA LEU A 306 -5.78 -8.06 12.53
C LEU A 306 -7.16 -8.08 13.22
N ARG A 307 -7.96 -9.11 12.97
CA ARG A 307 -9.26 -9.30 13.63
C ARG A 307 -9.10 -9.53 15.13
N ALA A 308 -8.14 -10.35 15.54
CA ALA A 308 -7.82 -10.59 16.95
C ALA A 308 -7.30 -9.33 17.67
N ALA A 309 -6.65 -8.40 16.95
CA ALA A 309 -6.27 -7.10 17.48
C ALA A 309 -7.48 -6.16 17.73
N GLY A 310 -8.68 -6.53 17.24
CA GLY A 310 -9.93 -5.81 17.48
C GLY A 310 -10.42 -4.97 16.31
N TYR A 311 -9.77 -4.99 15.14
CA TYR A 311 -10.30 -4.33 13.96
C TYR A 311 -11.44 -5.15 13.35
N THR A 312 -12.68 -4.69 13.49
CA THR A 312 -13.89 -5.41 13.08
C THR A 312 -14.61 -4.82 11.87
N GLU A 313 -14.22 -3.62 11.44
CA GLU A 313 -14.82 -2.94 10.29
C GLU A 313 -14.76 -3.82 9.03
N PRO A 314 -15.84 -3.85 8.22
CA PRO A 314 -15.82 -4.55 6.93
C PRO A 314 -14.90 -3.82 5.95
N PHE A 315 -14.30 -4.59 5.04
CA PHE A 315 -13.55 -4.05 3.93
C PHE A 315 -14.46 -3.81 2.72
N THR A 316 -14.15 -2.75 1.97
CA THR A 316 -14.82 -2.41 0.71
C THR A 316 -14.59 -3.53 -0.31
N ASP A 317 -15.65 -4.04 -0.91
CA ASP A 317 -15.54 -5.01 -2.01
C ASP A 317 -14.98 -4.37 -3.29
N VAL A 318 -14.46 -5.21 -4.20
CA VAL A 318 -13.81 -4.73 -5.44
C VAL A 318 -14.77 -3.92 -6.31
N ALA A 319 -16.03 -4.35 -6.46
CA ALA A 319 -16.98 -3.66 -7.31
C ALA A 319 -17.24 -2.23 -6.81
N THR A 320 -17.50 -2.08 -5.51
CA THR A 320 -17.72 -0.78 -4.86
C THR A 320 -16.45 0.09 -4.90
N GLY A 321 -15.28 -0.47 -4.56
CA GLY A 321 -14.03 0.28 -4.52
C GLY A 321 -13.57 0.73 -5.89
N VAL A 322 -13.70 -0.13 -6.93
CA VAL A 322 -13.36 0.24 -8.31
C VAL A 322 -14.33 1.30 -8.83
N ALA A 323 -15.64 1.19 -8.57
CA ALA A 323 -16.60 2.21 -9.00
C ALA A 323 -16.24 3.59 -8.40
N LYS A 324 -16.00 3.69 -7.09
CA LYS A 324 -15.53 4.93 -6.45
C LYS A 324 -14.26 5.47 -7.09
N TYR A 325 -13.32 4.57 -7.43
CA TYR A 325 -12.06 4.98 -8.02
C TYR A 325 -12.22 5.48 -9.46
N MET A 326 -13.09 4.85 -10.25
CA MET A 326 -13.40 5.32 -11.61
C MET A 326 -14.09 6.69 -11.57
N ASP A 327 -14.97 6.95 -10.61
CA ASP A 327 -15.60 8.27 -10.41
C ASP A 327 -14.57 9.34 -10.07
N TYR A 328 -13.62 9.03 -9.19
CA TYR A 328 -12.50 9.92 -8.88
C TYR A 328 -11.67 10.25 -10.15
N LEU A 329 -11.28 9.23 -10.93
CA LEU A 329 -10.49 9.43 -12.15
C LEU A 329 -11.23 10.22 -13.23
N LYS A 330 -12.56 10.04 -13.36
CA LYS A 330 -13.41 10.82 -14.29
C LYS A 330 -13.51 12.29 -13.89
N SER A 331 -13.43 12.62 -12.62
CA SER A 331 -13.48 14.01 -12.15
C SER A 331 -12.21 14.82 -12.45
N GLY A 332 -11.17 14.21 -13.00
CA GLY A 332 -9.97 14.92 -13.47
C GLY A 332 -8.96 15.25 -12.36
N HIS A 333 -9.00 14.53 -11.25
CA HIS A 333 -8.07 14.67 -10.13
C HIS A 333 -6.78 13.85 -10.31
#